data_54d244e6237ac21112dae5a9cc7e553b
#
_entry.id   54d244e6237ac21112dae5a9cc7e553b
#
_cell.length_a   1.000
_cell.length_b   1.000
_cell.length_c   1.000
_cell.angle_alpha   90.00
_cell.angle_beta   90.00
_cell.angle_gamma   90.00
#
_symmetry.space_group_name_H-M   'P 1'
#
loop_
_entity.id
_entity.type
_entity.pdbx_description
1 polymer ?
#
loop_
_entity_poly.entity_id
_entity_poly.type
_entity_poly.pdbx_seq_one_letter_code
_entity_poly.pdbx_strand_id
1 'polypeptide(L)'
;MNNHMIMNRHLSYCILLVIFIILAGCNDGRTYKIGVSQCSQDDWRTKMNDEINREIMFHDDAVVEIRSADDSSAKQIEDINYFVENGFDIIIVSPNEAAALTPVIKEVYDKGVPVVIFDRNINGDSYTARIGVDDEGLGRSAAHYALHLSGKGARAIEIYGLKGSTPAEGRHDGFVREFESNGGKMLASVPGNWNKEDAMPIVDSLLNVYDDVDLIYAHNDRMAIGASEVARKHGRDDILIIGIDAAPNIGIQAVADSVIDATFLYPTEGHRLIQTALAILKNQPYKKETILPVSSAVDLTNADILLLQNETLKEETGKMKLLKAKIDDYWAQHSSQTSLFYASIAIIVLLFGVGFLLLRAYWQRSRHQKELLVQNRLLEEEKDKQTRLNEQLQIATQSKLMFFTNVSHDLRTPLTLIAEPVARLAEAENLTSQQQTLMR
;
A
#
# COMPACT_ATOMS: atom_id res chain seq x y z
N MET A 1 22.50 47.24 10.27
CA MET A 1 22.83 45.96 9.58
C MET A 1 22.24 44.74 10.28
N ASN A 2 22.10 44.68 11.60
CA ASN A 2 21.60 43.48 12.32
C ASN A 2 20.11 43.11 12.13
N ASN A 3 19.20 44.06 11.97
CA ASN A 3 17.76 43.79 11.86
C ASN A 3 17.36 43.05 10.54
N HIS A 4 18.11 43.25 9.46
CA HIS A 4 17.86 42.55 8.17
C HIS A 4 18.25 41.08 8.20
N MET A 5 19.26 40.74 8.96
CA MET A 5 19.74 39.34 9.07
C MET A 5 18.79 38.50 9.93
N ILE A 6 18.20 39.09 10.96
CA ILE A 6 17.24 38.44 11.87
C ILE A 6 15.92 38.15 11.11
N MET A 7 15.41 39.12 10.35
CA MET A 7 14.14 38.98 9.60
C MET A 7 14.23 37.96 8.47
N ASN A 8 15.38 37.84 7.79
CA ASN A 8 15.58 36.79 6.77
C ASN A 8 15.64 35.38 7.39
N ARG A 9 16.17 35.20 8.60
CA ARG A 9 16.15 33.93 9.33
C ARG A 9 14.73 33.51 9.69
N HIS A 10 13.89 34.40 10.19
CA HIS A 10 12.49 34.07 10.52
C HIS A 10 11.67 33.69 9.30
N LEU A 11 11.84 34.37 8.15
CA LEU A 11 11.15 34.02 6.91
C LEU A 11 11.59 32.63 6.39
N SER A 12 12.88 32.30 6.46
CA SER A 12 13.36 30.96 6.09
C SER A 12 12.81 29.88 7.02
N TYR A 13 12.68 30.13 8.31
CA TYR A 13 12.07 29.18 9.26
C TYR A 13 10.56 28.98 8.99
N CYS A 14 9.82 30.03 8.64
CA CYS A 14 8.42 29.88 8.28
C CYS A 14 8.23 29.07 6.99
N ILE A 15 9.07 29.29 5.98
CA ILE A 15 9.03 28.52 4.73
C ILE A 15 9.39 27.04 4.99
N LEU A 16 10.43 26.77 5.79
CA LEU A 16 10.81 25.41 6.18
C LEU A 16 9.72 24.72 7.00
N LEU A 17 9.04 25.44 7.89
CA LEU A 17 7.92 24.89 8.67
C LEU A 17 6.73 24.52 7.78
N VAL A 18 6.38 25.35 6.79
CA VAL A 18 5.31 25.08 5.82
C VAL A 18 5.67 23.86 4.95
N ILE A 19 6.91 23.76 4.49
CA ILE A 19 7.39 22.59 3.72
C ILE A 19 7.34 21.32 4.60
N PHE A 20 7.74 21.42 5.87
CA PHE A 20 7.69 20.30 6.82
C PHE A 20 6.26 19.83 7.10
N ILE A 21 5.30 20.76 7.24
CA ILE A 21 3.87 20.44 7.43
C ILE A 21 3.30 19.75 6.17
N ILE A 22 3.68 20.19 4.96
CA ILE A 22 3.25 19.58 3.70
C ILE A 22 3.85 18.17 3.55
N LEU A 23 5.10 17.96 3.93
CA LEU A 23 5.77 16.65 3.89
C LEU A 23 5.28 15.69 4.99
N ALA A 24 4.89 16.19 6.15
CA ALA A 24 4.33 15.38 7.25
C ALA A 24 2.89 14.91 7.00
N GLY A 25 2.18 15.47 6.01
CA GLY A 25 0.82 15.07 5.63
C GLY A 25 0.71 13.80 4.80
N CYS A 26 1.81 13.24 4.28
CA CYS A 26 1.84 11.92 3.64
C CYS A 26 2.04 10.85 4.71
N ASN A 27 0.95 10.43 5.34
CA ASN A 27 0.94 9.20 6.12
C ASN A 27 0.68 8.07 5.13
N ASP A 28 1.72 7.53 4.51
CA ASP A 28 1.67 6.26 3.80
C ASP A 28 1.45 5.16 4.85
N GLY A 29 0.19 4.93 5.19
CA GLY A 29 -0.22 3.80 6.01
C GLY A 29 0.31 2.52 5.35
N ARG A 30 1.02 1.69 6.13
CA ARG A 30 1.50 0.40 5.65
C ARG A 30 0.30 -0.42 5.19
N THR A 31 0.30 -0.85 3.93
CA THR A 31 -0.70 -1.80 3.39
C THR A 31 -0.19 -3.21 3.63
N TYR A 32 -0.94 -4.01 4.38
CA TYR A 32 -0.65 -5.41 4.63
C TYR A 32 -0.97 -6.28 3.42
N LYS A 33 -0.08 -7.22 3.09
CA LYS A 33 -0.27 -8.20 2.02
C LYS A 33 -0.61 -9.56 2.62
N ILE A 34 -1.79 -10.09 2.31
CA ILE A 34 -2.28 -11.38 2.77
C ILE A 34 -2.28 -12.35 1.59
N GLY A 35 -1.50 -13.42 1.66
CA GLY A 35 -1.51 -14.50 0.67
C GLY A 35 -2.45 -15.62 1.11
N VAL A 36 -3.29 -16.12 0.20
CA VAL A 36 -4.14 -17.28 0.45
C VAL A 36 -3.81 -18.38 -0.54
N SER A 37 -3.24 -19.48 -0.05
CA SER A 37 -2.90 -20.66 -0.84
C SER A 37 -3.95 -21.73 -0.61
N GLN A 38 -4.73 -22.03 -1.65
CA GLN A 38 -5.78 -23.05 -1.65
C GLN A 38 -5.34 -24.29 -2.38
N CYS A 39 -5.73 -25.47 -1.89
CA CYS A 39 -5.37 -26.73 -2.53
C CYS A 39 -6.10 -26.95 -3.86
N SER A 40 -7.35 -26.49 -4.00
CA SER A 40 -8.19 -26.68 -5.18
C SER A 40 -9.11 -25.50 -5.45
N GLN A 41 -9.82 -25.55 -6.57
CA GLN A 41 -10.89 -24.62 -6.92
C GLN A 41 -12.20 -25.42 -7.05
N ASP A 42 -13.17 -25.11 -6.20
CA ASP A 42 -14.49 -25.74 -6.16
C ASP A 42 -15.55 -24.77 -5.66
N ASP A 43 -16.82 -25.21 -5.60
CA ASP A 43 -17.95 -24.35 -5.20
C ASP A 43 -17.89 -23.94 -3.72
N TRP A 44 -17.40 -24.83 -2.84
CA TRP A 44 -17.19 -24.52 -1.45
C TRP A 44 -16.11 -23.44 -1.27
N ARG A 45 -14.99 -23.54 -2.01
CA ARG A 45 -13.93 -22.52 -2.01
C ARG A 45 -14.37 -21.23 -2.69
N THR A 46 -15.22 -21.31 -3.69
CA THR A 46 -15.81 -20.11 -4.31
C THR A 46 -16.62 -19.31 -3.29
N LYS A 47 -17.44 -19.98 -2.48
CA LYS A 47 -18.19 -19.33 -1.39
C LYS A 47 -17.24 -18.71 -0.36
N MET A 48 -16.19 -19.41 0.03
CA MET A 48 -15.15 -18.89 0.95
C MET A 48 -14.45 -17.67 0.36
N ASN A 49 -14.09 -17.69 -0.92
CA ASN A 49 -13.44 -16.56 -1.60
C ASN A 49 -14.37 -15.33 -1.63
N ASP A 50 -15.66 -15.52 -1.81
CA ASP A 50 -16.65 -14.44 -1.72
C ASP A 50 -16.71 -13.84 -0.30
N GLU A 51 -16.59 -14.65 0.73
CA GLU A 51 -16.54 -14.21 2.12
C GLU A 51 -15.23 -13.45 2.42
N ILE A 52 -14.08 -13.94 1.95
CA ILE A 52 -12.78 -13.26 2.03
C ILE A 52 -12.85 -11.90 1.34
N ASN A 53 -13.33 -11.87 0.08
CA ASN A 53 -13.42 -10.66 -0.72
C ASN A 53 -14.41 -9.65 -0.14
N ARG A 54 -15.45 -10.10 0.53
CA ARG A 54 -16.39 -9.24 1.24
C ARG A 54 -15.76 -8.61 2.48
N GLU A 55 -15.05 -9.40 3.28
CA GLU A 55 -14.39 -8.91 4.50
C GLU A 55 -13.29 -7.90 4.18
N ILE A 56 -12.45 -8.17 3.19
CA ILE A 56 -11.33 -7.28 2.85
C ILE A 56 -11.79 -5.91 2.36
N MET A 57 -13.01 -5.77 1.84
CA MET A 57 -13.56 -4.46 1.43
C MET A 57 -13.68 -3.46 2.58
N PHE A 58 -13.68 -3.92 3.83
CA PHE A 58 -13.74 -3.06 5.03
C PHE A 58 -12.35 -2.68 5.57
N HIS A 59 -11.28 -3.10 4.90
CA HIS A 59 -9.90 -2.92 5.36
C HIS A 59 -9.04 -2.25 4.29
N ASP A 60 -9.07 -0.92 4.24
CA ASP A 60 -8.32 -0.12 3.26
C ASP A 60 -6.78 -0.23 3.45
N ASP A 61 -6.34 -0.77 4.59
CA ASP A 61 -4.95 -1.00 4.96
C ASP A 61 -4.46 -2.43 4.65
N ALA A 62 -5.24 -3.21 3.88
CA ALA A 62 -4.85 -4.58 3.53
C ALA A 62 -5.30 -4.97 2.11
N VAL A 63 -4.51 -5.84 1.49
CA VAL A 63 -4.83 -6.47 0.20
C VAL A 63 -4.69 -7.98 0.32
N VAL A 64 -5.51 -8.72 -0.44
CA VAL A 64 -5.46 -10.18 -0.47
C VAL A 64 -5.19 -10.67 -1.88
N GLU A 65 -4.32 -11.67 -2.01
CA GLU A 65 -4.11 -12.44 -3.24
C GLU A 65 -4.42 -13.91 -2.96
N ILE A 66 -5.32 -14.50 -3.77
CA ILE A 66 -5.74 -15.89 -3.65
C ILE A 66 -5.18 -16.69 -4.82
N ARG A 67 -4.50 -17.80 -4.53
CA ARG A 67 -3.97 -18.73 -5.54
C ARG A 67 -4.51 -20.12 -5.29
N SER A 68 -4.89 -20.81 -6.37
CA SER A 68 -5.32 -22.22 -6.35
C SER A 68 -4.22 -23.13 -6.88
N ALA A 69 -3.97 -24.21 -6.17
CA ALA A 69 -3.00 -25.24 -6.56
C ALA A 69 -3.58 -26.30 -7.49
N ASP A 70 -4.88 -26.27 -7.76
CA ASP A 70 -5.59 -27.20 -8.66
C ASP A 70 -5.27 -28.68 -8.32
N ASP A 71 -5.39 -29.04 -7.06
CA ASP A 71 -5.14 -30.36 -6.46
C ASP A 71 -3.67 -30.85 -6.56
N SER A 72 -2.72 -29.95 -6.84
CA SER A 72 -1.30 -30.27 -6.93
C SER A 72 -0.51 -29.76 -5.73
N SER A 73 -0.01 -30.65 -4.88
CA SER A 73 0.87 -30.30 -3.76
C SER A 73 2.16 -29.60 -4.23
N ALA A 74 2.70 -29.97 -5.40
CA ALA A 74 3.88 -29.31 -5.97
C ALA A 74 3.59 -27.86 -6.35
N LYS A 75 2.48 -27.60 -7.04
CA LYS A 75 2.05 -26.23 -7.38
C LYS A 75 1.76 -25.39 -6.13
N GLN A 76 1.20 -26.04 -5.10
CA GLN A 76 0.94 -25.34 -3.84
C GLN A 76 2.21 -24.89 -3.13
N ILE A 77 3.28 -25.72 -3.18
CA ILE A 77 4.61 -25.33 -2.68
C ILE A 77 5.16 -24.13 -3.45
N GLU A 78 5.01 -24.11 -4.78
CA GLU A 78 5.40 -22.95 -5.61
C GLU A 78 4.62 -21.69 -5.24
N ASP A 79 3.30 -21.79 -5.02
CA ASP A 79 2.45 -20.67 -4.61
C ASP A 79 2.83 -20.12 -3.23
N ILE A 80 3.15 -21.00 -2.27
CA ILE A 80 3.62 -20.57 -0.94
C ILE A 80 4.96 -19.84 -1.04
N ASN A 81 5.92 -20.40 -1.82
CA ASN A 81 7.21 -19.74 -2.03
C ASN A 81 7.06 -18.40 -2.74
N TYR A 82 6.18 -18.30 -3.72
CA TYR A 82 5.85 -17.03 -4.38
C TYR A 82 5.42 -15.96 -3.38
N PHE A 83 4.54 -16.27 -2.42
CA PHE A 83 4.11 -15.32 -1.41
C PHE A 83 5.28 -14.85 -0.53
N VAL A 84 6.16 -15.76 -0.13
CA VAL A 84 7.36 -15.43 0.67
C VAL A 84 8.30 -14.51 -0.12
N GLU A 85 8.62 -14.86 -1.37
CA GLU A 85 9.54 -14.11 -2.24
C GLU A 85 9.00 -12.70 -2.59
N ASN A 86 7.68 -12.54 -2.67
CA ASN A 86 7.04 -11.25 -2.97
C ASN A 86 6.67 -10.45 -1.71
N GLY A 87 7.18 -10.86 -0.54
CA GLY A 87 7.08 -10.10 0.70
C GLY A 87 5.66 -9.96 1.21
N PHE A 88 4.87 -11.04 1.17
CA PHE A 88 3.59 -11.10 1.85
C PHE A 88 3.79 -11.13 3.36
N ASP A 89 2.96 -10.40 4.10
CA ASP A 89 3.11 -10.24 5.54
C ASP A 89 2.56 -11.42 6.34
N ILE A 90 1.64 -12.19 5.76
CA ILE A 90 1.02 -13.38 6.32
C ILE A 90 0.53 -14.31 5.22
N ILE A 91 0.57 -15.60 5.45
CA ILE A 91 0.07 -16.61 4.49
C ILE A 91 -1.00 -17.47 5.16
N ILE A 92 -2.15 -17.58 4.52
CA ILE A 92 -3.25 -18.49 4.90
C ILE A 92 -3.14 -19.71 3.98
N VAL A 93 -3.10 -20.91 4.53
CA VAL A 93 -2.90 -22.14 3.76
C VAL A 93 -3.98 -23.16 4.10
N SER A 94 -4.67 -23.69 3.06
CA SER A 94 -5.44 -24.94 3.13
C SER A 94 -4.61 -26.02 2.43
N PRO A 95 -3.84 -26.86 3.16
CA PRO A 95 -2.88 -27.79 2.54
C PRO A 95 -3.57 -28.85 1.70
N ASN A 96 -3.04 -29.18 0.51
CA ASN A 96 -3.59 -30.28 -0.28
C ASN A 96 -3.42 -31.62 0.44
N GLU A 97 -2.19 -31.94 0.83
CA GLU A 97 -1.84 -33.12 1.62
C GLU A 97 -0.95 -32.71 2.79
N ALA A 98 -1.26 -33.19 3.99
CA ALA A 98 -0.55 -32.82 5.20
C ALA A 98 0.96 -33.14 5.10
N ALA A 99 1.33 -34.33 4.63
CA ALA A 99 2.71 -34.77 4.57
C ALA A 99 3.55 -33.96 3.58
N ALA A 100 3.00 -33.62 2.43
CA ALA A 100 3.70 -32.91 1.37
C ALA A 100 3.92 -31.42 1.71
N LEU A 101 2.94 -30.77 2.38
CA LEU A 101 2.97 -29.34 2.65
C LEU A 101 3.63 -28.98 3.99
N THR A 102 3.69 -29.89 4.95
CA THR A 102 4.30 -29.62 6.28
C THR A 102 5.73 -29.07 6.17
N PRO A 103 6.65 -29.60 5.34
CA PRO A 103 8.02 -29.09 5.31
C PRO A 103 8.12 -27.63 4.88
N VAL A 104 7.44 -27.22 3.81
CA VAL A 104 7.47 -25.83 3.31
C VAL A 104 6.78 -24.88 4.27
N ILE A 105 5.65 -25.27 4.87
CA ILE A 105 4.93 -24.47 5.85
C ILE A 105 5.79 -24.25 7.10
N LYS A 106 6.47 -25.30 7.57
CA LYS A 106 7.42 -25.19 8.69
C LYS A 106 8.57 -24.24 8.36
N GLU A 107 9.15 -24.33 7.17
CA GLU A 107 10.23 -23.43 6.72
C GLU A 107 9.77 -21.96 6.73
N VAL A 108 8.59 -21.68 6.23
CA VAL A 108 8.00 -20.32 6.21
C VAL A 108 7.76 -19.80 7.63
N TYR A 109 7.21 -20.65 8.50
CA TYR A 109 6.97 -20.33 9.91
C TYR A 109 8.26 -20.05 10.66
N ASP A 110 9.30 -20.89 10.46
CA ASP A 110 10.62 -20.72 11.09
C ASP A 110 11.35 -19.45 10.62
N LYS A 111 11.06 -18.97 9.39
CA LYS A 111 11.53 -17.68 8.88
C LYS A 111 10.82 -16.46 9.52
N GLY A 112 9.83 -16.70 10.37
CA GLY A 112 9.08 -15.66 11.08
C GLY A 112 7.92 -15.05 10.28
N VAL A 113 7.55 -15.63 9.14
CA VAL A 113 6.33 -15.25 8.42
C VAL A 113 5.15 -15.93 9.12
N PRO A 114 4.15 -15.18 9.62
CA PRO A 114 2.97 -15.77 10.22
C PRO A 114 2.21 -16.68 9.24
N VAL A 115 1.78 -17.83 9.70
CA VAL A 115 1.00 -18.79 8.91
C VAL A 115 -0.32 -19.08 9.61
N VAL A 116 -1.42 -18.99 8.88
CA VAL A 116 -2.76 -19.43 9.33
C VAL A 116 -3.12 -20.69 8.56
N ILE A 117 -3.29 -21.80 9.27
CA ILE A 117 -3.78 -23.04 8.69
C ILE A 117 -5.30 -23.05 8.75
N PHE A 118 -5.93 -23.52 7.69
CA PHE A 118 -7.35 -23.46 7.54
C PHE A 118 -7.88 -24.72 6.82
N ASP A 119 -9.13 -25.14 7.15
CA ASP A 119 -9.78 -26.33 6.60
C ASP A 119 -8.95 -27.60 6.91
N ARG A 120 -8.01 -27.93 6.06
CA ARG A 120 -7.09 -29.07 6.20
C ARG A 120 -5.91 -28.74 7.11
N ASN A 121 -5.39 -29.70 7.84
CA ASN A 121 -4.29 -29.53 8.77
C ASN A 121 -2.93 -29.99 8.17
N ILE A 122 -1.86 -29.66 8.87
CA ILE A 122 -0.49 -30.15 8.66
C ILE A 122 -0.08 -31.15 9.73
N ASN A 123 1.04 -31.83 9.54
CA ASN A 123 1.65 -32.63 10.60
C ASN A 123 2.41 -31.73 11.56
N GLY A 124 1.99 -31.71 12.83
CA GLY A 124 2.60 -30.84 13.87
C GLY A 124 1.89 -29.50 14.04
N ASP A 125 2.58 -28.54 14.63
CA ASP A 125 2.03 -27.29 15.15
C ASP A 125 2.79 -26.03 14.68
N SER A 126 3.49 -26.13 13.54
CA SER A 126 4.27 -25.02 12.96
C SER A 126 3.38 -24.02 12.24
N TYR A 127 2.51 -23.34 12.98
CA TYR A 127 1.60 -22.29 12.53
C TYR A 127 1.30 -21.28 13.64
N THR A 128 0.91 -20.09 13.21
CA THR A 128 0.53 -18.99 14.11
C THR A 128 -0.90 -19.17 14.62
N ALA A 129 -1.82 -19.51 13.73
CA ALA A 129 -3.20 -19.84 14.09
C ALA A 129 -3.75 -20.94 13.17
N ARG A 130 -4.78 -21.64 13.66
CA ARG A 130 -5.53 -22.64 12.91
C ARG A 130 -7.03 -22.42 13.07
N ILE A 131 -7.75 -22.51 11.96
CA ILE A 131 -9.20 -22.52 11.91
C ILE A 131 -9.63 -23.80 11.19
N GLY A 132 -10.25 -24.72 11.87
CA GLY A 132 -10.65 -26.01 11.34
C GLY A 132 -12.04 -26.41 11.81
N VAL A 133 -12.50 -27.56 11.34
CA VAL A 133 -13.77 -28.18 11.70
C VAL A 133 -13.49 -29.47 12.46
N ASP A 134 -14.44 -29.93 13.28
CA ASP A 134 -14.41 -31.29 13.86
C ASP A 134 -14.91 -32.28 12.82
N ASP A 135 -14.00 -32.71 11.90
CA ASP A 135 -14.32 -33.63 10.82
C ASP A 135 -14.77 -35.02 11.32
N GLU A 136 -14.17 -35.47 12.44
CA GLU A 136 -14.61 -36.71 13.09
C GLU A 136 -16.03 -36.61 13.65
N GLY A 137 -16.34 -35.45 14.29
CA GLY A 137 -17.70 -35.15 14.75
C GLY A 137 -18.69 -35.05 13.61
N LEU A 138 -18.26 -34.52 12.47
CA LEU A 138 -19.09 -34.45 11.25
C LEU A 138 -19.39 -35.83 10.71
N GLY A 139 -18.37 -36.70 10.60
CA GLY A 139 -18.56 -38.12 10.21
C GLY A 139 -19.50 -38.86 11.13
N ARG A 140 -19.37 -38.69 12.46
CA ARG A 140 -20.32 -39.25 13.46
C ARG A 140 -21.75 -38.75 13.21
N SER A 141 -21.92 -37.46 12.96
CA SER A 141 -23.24 -36.87 12.72
C SER A 141 -23.89 -37.43 11.45
N ALA A 142 -23.09 -37.60 10.38
CA ALA A 142 -23.55 -38.21 9.15
C ALA A 142 -23.97 -39.70 9.35
N ALA A 143 -23.21 -40.47 10.15
CA ALA A 143 -23.53 -41.85 10.47
C ALA A 143 -24.85 -41.96 11.27
N HIS A 144 -25.05 -41.11 12.27
CA HIS A 144 -26.31 -41.08 13.02
C HIS A 144 -27.50 -40.74 12.12
N TYR A 145 -27.38 -39.75 11.25
CA TYR A 145 -28.43 -39.37 10.31
C TYR A 145 -28.70 -40.49 9.32
N ALA A 146 -27.65 -41.11 8.76
CA ALA A 146 -27.78 -42.24 7.85
C ALA A 146 -28.56 -43.40 8.48
N LEU A 147 -28.19 -43.81 9.70
CA LEU A 147 -28.87 -44.87 10.44
C LEU A 147 -30.31 -44.51 10.85
N HIS A 148 -30.59 -43.22 11.09
CA HIS A 148 -31.97 -42.76 11.36
C HIS A 148 -32.87 -42.98 10.13
N LEU A 149 -32.37 -42.76 8.91
CA LEU A 149 -33.12 -42.92 7.68
C LEU A 149 -33.17 -44.37 7.19
N SER A 150 -32.02 -45.06 7.17
CA SER A 150 -31.90 -46.41 6.60
C SER A 150 -32.19 -47.54 7.58
N GLY A 151 -32.16 -47.26 8.89
CA GLY A 151 -32.37 -48.25 9.95
C GLY A 151 -31.11 -49.05 10.31
N LYS A 152 -31.27 -49.86 11.38
CA LYS A 152 -30.20 -50.78 11.82
C LYS A 152 -30.03 -51.93 10.80
N GLY A 153 -28.78 -52.31 10.54
CA GLY A 153 -28.47 -53.32 9.58
C GLY A 153 -28.19 -52.78 8.17
N ALA A 154 -28.35 -51.47 7.95
CA ALA A 154 -28.03 -50.82 6.69
C ALA A 154 -26.58 -51.08 6.24
N ARG A 155 -26.41 -51.29 4.94
CA ARG A 155 -25.17 -51.60 4.27
C ARG A 155 -24.70 -50.41 3.46
N ALA A 156 -23.55 -49.90 3.81
CA ALA A 156 -23.03 -48.65 3.25
C ALA A 156 -21.79 -48.84 2.38
N ILE A 157 -21.73 -48.07 1.31
CA ILE A 157 -20.52 -47.78 0.57
C ILE A 157 -20.08 -46.36 0.95
N GLU A 158 -18.80 -46.18 1.21
CA GLU A 158 -18.20 -44.90 1.42
C GLU A 158 -17.29 -44.49 0.27
N ILE A 159 -17.51 -43.29 -0.28
CA ILE A 159 -16.64 -42.64 -1.25
C ILE A 159 -15.97 -41.49 -0.51
N TYR A 160 -14.77 -41.74 0.01
CA TYR A 160 -14.09 -40.73 0.81
C TYR A 160 -13.19 -39.84 -0.06
N GLY A 161 -12.74 -38.71 0.53
CA GLY A 161 -11.94 -37.70 -0.16
C GLY A 161 -10.55 -38.15 -0.56
N LEU A 162 -9.63 -37.21 -0.77
CA LEU A 162 -8.23 -37.47 -1.09
C LEU A 162 -7.51 -38.15 0.11
N LYS A 163 -6.84 -39.24 -0.13
CA LYS A 163 -6.02 -39.89 0.89
C LYS A 163 -4.87 -39.01 1.35
N GLY A 164 -4.68 -38.90 2.68
CA GLY A 164 -3.70 -37.97 3.28
C GLY A 164 -4.22 -36.55 3.50
N SER A 165 -5.47 -36.29 3.18
CA SER A 165 -6.20 -35.10 3.55
C SER A 165 -6.89 -35.29 4.90
N THR A 166 -6.61 -34.42 5.86
CA THR A 166 -7.12 -34.58 7.25
C THR A 166 -8.64 -34.58 7.36
N PRO A 167 -9.43 -33.79 6.58
CA PRO A 167 -10.89 -33.93 6.58
C PRO A 167 -11.38 -35.30 6.10
N ALA A 168 -10.72 -35.90 5.08
CA ALA A 168 -11.11 -37.20 4.60
C ALA A 168 -10.90 -38.28 5.66
N GLU A 169 -9.75 -38.25 6.35
CA GLU A 169 -9.44 -39.18 7.43
C GLU A 169 -10.40 -39.01 8.62
N GLY A 170 -10.62 -37.76 9.06
CA GLY A 170 -11.54 -37.48 10.16
C GLY A 170 -12.99 -37.92 9.86
N ARG A 171 -13.52 -37.58 8.68
CA ARG A 171 -14.88 -37.98 8.26
C ARG A 171 -15.01 -39.50 8.19
N HIS A 172 -14.00 -40.18 7.63
CA HIS A 172 -13.95 -41.65 7.58
C HIS A 172 -13.98 -42.25 8.99
N ASP A 173 -13.04 -41.88 9.86
CA ASP A 173 -12.92 -42.44 11.21
C ASP A 173 -14.20 -42.21 12.01
N GLY A 174 -14.80 -41.01 11.90
CA GLY A 174 -16.03 -40.67 12.57
C GLY A 174 -17.22 -41.48 12.05
N PHE A 175 -17.39 -41.55 10.72
CA PHE A 175 -18.51 -42.24 10.12
C PHE A 175 -18.44 -43.77 10.33
N VAL A 176 -17.36 -44.38 9.96
CA VAL A 176 -17.22 -45.85 10.03
C VAL A 176 -17.38 -46.36 11.46
N ARG A 177 -16.67 -45.73 12.42
CA ARG A 177 -16.78 -46.11 13.84
C ARG A 177 -18.19 -46.05 14.34
N GLU A 178 -18.86 -44.92 14.10
CA GLU A 178 -20.20 -44.67 14.64
C GLU A 178 -21.26 -45.53 13.94
N PHE A 179 -21.16 -45.67 12.60
CA PHE A 179 -22.08 -46.44 11.80
C PHE A 179 -22.07 -47.92 12.19
N GLU A 180 -20.88 -48.54 12.26
CA GLU A 180 -20.74 -49.95 12.67
C GLU A 180 -21.10 -50.19 14.12
N SER A 181 -20.72 -49.29 15.03
CA SER A 181 -21.03 -49.44 16.46
C SER A 181 -22.53 -49.42 16.73
N ASN A 182 -23.33 -48.78 15.88
CA ASN A 182 -24.77 -48.69 15.99
C ASN A 182 -25.54 -49.67 15.10
N GLY A 183 -24.82 -50.64 14.52
CA GLY A 183 -25.44 -51.78 13.80
C GLY A 183 -25.48 -51.61 12.29
N GLY A 184 -24.87 -50.63 11.71
CA GLY A 184 -24.61 -50.57 10.28
C GLY A 184 -23.50 -51.48 9.84
N LYS A 185 -23.33 -51.73 8.53
CA LYS A 185 -22.29 -52.55 7.96
C LYS A 185 -21.62 -51.82 6.80
N MET A 186 -20.33 -51.57 6.92
CA MET A 186 -19.53 -51.06 5.80
C MET A 186 -19.25 -52.18 4.80
N LEU A 187 -19.58 -51.97 3.52
CA LEU A 187 -19.27 -52.87 2.42
C LEU A 187 -17.94 -52.53 1.76
N ALA A 188 -17.70 -51.25 1.57
CA ALA A 188 -16.47 -50.72 0.98
C ALA A 188 -16.23 -49.27 1.37
N SER A 189 -14.94 -48.89 1.45
CA SER A 189 -14.51 -47.50 1.61
C SER A 189 -13.40 -47.21 0.58
N VAL A 190 -13.64 -46.36 -0.40
CA VAL A 190 -12.78 -46.13 -1.55
C VAL A 190 -12.56 -44.63 -1.78
N PRO A 191 -11.30 -44.17 -2.05
CA PRO A 191 -11.03 -42.79 -2.33
C PRO A 191 -11.61 -42.33 -3.67
N GLY A 192 -12.42 -41.25 -3.64
CA GLY A 192 -12.94 -40.58 -4.81
C GLY A 192 -12.27 -39.21 -5.07
N ASN A 193 -11.19 -38.91 -4.35
CA ASN A 193 -10.29 -37.77 -4.56
C ASN A 193 -10.99 -36.39 -4.60
N TRP A 194 -12.10 -36.23 -3.91
CA TRP A 194 -12.97 -35.04 -3.93
C TRP A 194 -13.63 -34.74 -5.28
N ASN A 195 -13.62 -35.70 -6.22
CA ASN A 195 -13.94 -35.48 -7.62
C ASN A 195 -15.12 -36.33 -8.08
N LYS A 196 -16.07 -35.73 -8.80
CA LYS A 196 -17.22 -36.42 -9.36
C LYS A 196 -16.81 -37.50 -10.37
N GLU A 197 -15.89 -37.10 -11.25
CA GLU A 197 -15.40 -37.94 -12.36
C GLU A 197 -14.64 -39.16 -11.85
N ASP A 198 -13.95 -39.06 -10.73
CA ASP A 198 -13.26 -40.18 -10.08
C ASP A 198 -14.24 -41.07 -9.29
N ALA A 199 -15.25 -40.50 -8.66
CA ALA A 199 -16.25 -41.23 -7.89
C ALA A 199 -17.14 -42.10 -8.76
N MET A 200 -17.53 -41.63 -9.95
CA MET A 200 -18.48 -42.35 -10.82
C MET A 200 -18.03 -43.76 -11.22
N PRO A 201 -16.82 -44.02 -11.77
CA PRO A 201 -16.38 -45.35 -12.11
C PRO A 201 -16.18 -46.27 -10.89
N ILE A 202 -15.87 -45.68 -9.72
CA ILE A 202 -15.77 -46.41 -8.45
C ILE A 202 -17.15 -46.95 -8.04
N VAL A 203 -18.16 -46.06 -8.02
CA VAL A 203 -19.54 -46.44 -7.66
C VAL A 203 -20.09 -47.48 -8.67
N ASP A 204 -19.86 -47.29 -9.98
CA ASP A 204 -20.23 -48.25 -11.00
C ASP A 204 -19.65 -49.62 -10.74
N SER A 205 -18.36 -49.70 -10.43
CA SER A 205 -17.69 -50.95 -10.09
C SER A 205 -18.25 -51.61 -8.82
N LEU A 206 -18.51 -50.81 -7.79
CA LEU A 206 -19.01 -51.31 -6.51
C LEU A 206 -20.43 -51.80 -6.59
N LEU A 207 -21.30 -51.11 -7.35
CA LEU A 207 -22.70 -51.57 -7.58
C LEU A 207 -22.81 -52.82 -8.46
N ASN A 208 -21.78 -53.15 -9.26
CA ASN A 208 -21.65 -54.42 -9.95
C ASN A 208 -21.20 -55.56 -9.04
N VAL A 209 -20.62 -55.28 -7.87
CA VAL A 209 -20.15 -56.26 -6.89
C VAL A 209 -21.12 -56.49 -5.75
N TYR A 210 -21.79 -55.44 -5.32
CA TYR A 210 -22.69 -55.43 -4.15
C TYR A 210 -24.15 -55.14 -4.61
N ASP A 211 -24.98 -56.16 -4.64
CA ASP A 211 -26.41 -55.99 -4.99
C ASP A 211 -27.23 -55.33 -3.88
N ASP A 212 -26.78 -55.44 -2.64
CA ASP A 212 -27.49 -55.10 -1.43
C ASP A 212 -26.92 -53.79 -0.79
N VAL A 213 -26.82 -52.71 -1.53
CA VAL A 213 -26.39 -51.40 -1.03
C VAL A 213 -27.61 -50.59 -0.58
N ASP A 214 -27.66 -50.15 0.67
CA ASP A 214 -28.74 -49.33 1.22
C ASP A 214 -28.38 -47.85 1.26
N LEU A 215 -27.04 -47.53 1.35
CA LEU A 215 -26.52 -46.19 1.53
C LEU A 215 -25.20 -46.01 0.79
N ILE A 216 -25.04 -44.83 0.15
CA ILE A 216 -23.77 -44.31 -0.31
C ILE A 216 -23.47 -43.01 0.49
N TYR A 217 -22.39 -43.02 1.27
CA TYR A 217 -21.87 -41.85 1.97
C TYR A 217 -20.67 -41.30 1.19
N ALA A 218 -20.79 -40.08 0.68
CA ALA A 218 -19.73 -39.39 -0.05
C ALA A 218 -19.24 -38.21 0.77
N HIS A 219 -17.92 -38.04 0.84
CA HIS A 219 -17.31 -36.99 1.64
C HIS A 219 -17.47 -35.57 1.10
N ASN A 220 -18.02 -35.41 -0.10
CA ASN A 220 -18.51 -34.13 -0.59
C ASN A 220 -19.68 -34.28 -1.56
N ASP A 221 -20.35 -33.14 -1.83
CA ASP A 221 -21.53 -33.09 -2.68
C ASP A 221 -21.27 -33.50 -4.14
N ARG A 222 -20.08 -33.16 -4.68
CA ARG A 222 -19.72 -33.49 -6.05
C ARG A 222 -19.65 -35.02 -6.26
N MET A 223 -19.00 -35.72 -5.33
CA MET A 223 -18.94 -37.18 -5.34
C MET A 223 -20.32 -37.81 -5.09
N ALA A 224 -21.13 -37.22 -4.18
CA ALA A 224 -22.51 -37.67 -3.93
C ALA A 224 -23.40 -37.58 -5.18
N ILE A 225 -23.33 -36.45 -5.91
CA ILE A 225 -24.03 -36.30 -7.20
C ILE A 225 -23.56 -37.30 -8.23
N GLY A 226 -22.25 -37.55 -8.33
CA GLY A 226 -21.69 -38.58 -9.19
C GLY A 226 -22.21 -40.00 -8.85
N ALA A 227 -22.24 -40.32 -7.56
CA ALA A 227 -22.80 -41.57 -7.05
C ALA A 227 -24.31 -41.72 -7.39
N SER A 228 -25.07 -40.67 -7.23
CA SER A 228 -26.49 -40.67 -7.61
C SER A 228 -26.72 -40.91 -9.09
N GLU A 229 -25.95 -40.26 -9.96
CA GLU A 229 -26.06 -40.47 -11.41
C GLU A 229 -25.78 -41.90 -11.80
N VAL A 230 -24.83 -42.53 -11.14
CA VAL A 230 -24.49 -43.96 -11.39
C VAL A 230 -25.56 -44.88 -10.82
N ALA A 231 -26.01 -44.66 -9.57
CA ALA A 231 -27.05 -45.45 -8.94
C ALA A 231 -28.32 -45.48 -9.79
N ARG A 232 -28.76 -44.33 -10.31
CA ARG A 232 -29.92 -44.22 -11.24
C ARG A 232 -29.71 -45.01 -12.55
N LYS A 233 -28.50 -44.99 -13.10
CA LYS A 233 -28.18 -45.82 -14.32
C LYS A 233 -28.29 -47.32 -14.06
N HIS A 234 -28.02 -47.74 -12.81
CA HIS A 234 -28.22 -49.13 -12.37
C HIS A 234 -29.69 -49.42 -11.97
N GLY A 235 -30.60 -48.43 -12.08
CA GLY A 235 -32.01 -48.60 -11.65
C GLY A 235 -32.15 -48.66 -10.14
N ARG A 236 -31.18 -48.14 -9.39
CA ARG A 236 -31.11 -48.18 -7.93
C ARG A 236 -31.44 -46.80 -7.35
N ASP A 237 -32.66 -46.33 -7.60
CA ASP A 237 -33.19 -45.07 -7.02
C ASP A 237 -33.57 -45.24 -5.52
N ASP A 238 -33.50 -46.46 -5.00
CA ASP A 238 -33.73 -46.83 -3.60
C ASP A 238 -32.56 -46.58 -2.67
N ILE A 239 -31.37 -46.36 -3.21
CA ILE A 239 -30.12 -46.12 -2.39
C ILE A 239 -30.15 -44.71 -1.82
N LEU A 240 -30.04 -44.62 -0.50
CA LEU A 240 -29.89 -43.33 0.20
C LEU A 240 -28.51 -42.73 -0.12
N ILE A 241 -28.43 -41.47 -0.53
CA ILE A 241 -27.17 -40.82 -0.90
C ILE A 241 -26.97 -39.57 -0.07
N ILE A 242 -25.86 -39.55 0.69
CA ILE A 242 -25.52 -38.47 1.59
C ILE A 242 -24.18 -37.84 1.16
N GLY A 243 -24.19 -36.48 1.03
CA GLY A 243 -23.01 -35.67 0.76
C GLY A 243 -22.57 -34.85 1.97
N ILE A 244 -21.51 -34.09 1.78
CA ILE A 244 -20.99 -33.06 2.70
C ILE A 244 -20.62 -31.84 1.84
N ASP A 245 -20.61 -30.67 2.44
CA ASP A 245 -20.30 -29.30 2.04
C ASP A 245 -21.53 -28.39 2.11
N ALA A 246 -22.69 -28.89 1.63
CA ALA A 246 -23.91 -28.09 1.47
C ALA A 246 -23.63 -26.76 0.78
N ALA A 247 -22.80 -26.80 -0.28
CA ALA A 247 -22.56 -25.62 -1.10
C ALA A 247 -23.89 -25.24 -1.81
N PRO A 248 -24.33 -23.97 -1.74
CA PRO A 248 -25.69 -23.61 -2.16
C PRO A 248 -26.05 -23.98 -3.58
N ASN A 249 -25.12 -23.77 -4.53
CA ASN A 249 -25.38 -24.00 -5.97
C ASN A 249 -25.23 -25.47 -6.39
N ILE A 250 -24.74 -26.34 -5.52
CA ILE A 250 -24.47 -27.77 -5.79
C ILE A 250 -25.23 -28.63 -4.79
N GLY A 251 -24.70 -28.72 -3.53
CA GLY A 251 -25.22 -29.66 -2.54
C GLY A 251 -26.64 -29.36 -2.13
N ILE A 252 -26.94 -28.09 -1.71
CA ILE A 252 -28.28 -27.73 -1.31
C ILE A 252 -29.26 -27.81 -2.49
N GLN A 253 -28.82 -27.38 -3.67
CA GLN A 253 -29.66 -27.49 -4.89
C GLN A 253 -29.90 -28.94 -5.25
N ALA A 254 -28.92 -29.81 -5.15
CA ALA A 254 -29.07 -31.24 -5.41
C ALA A 254 -30.02 -31.91 -4.44
N VAL A 255 -30.10 -31.48 -3.20
CA VAL A 255 -31.10 -31.91 -2.23
C VAL A 255 -32.49 -31.41 -2.63
N ALA A 256 -32.65 -30.11 -2.92
CA ALA A 256 -33.93 -29.52 -3.34
C ALA A 256 -34.49 -30.20 -4.61
N ASP A 257 -33.61 -30.58 -5.55
CA ASP A 257 -33.97 -31.27 -6.79
C ASP A 257 -34.10 -32.79 -6.61
N SER A 258 -33.96 -33.32 -5.39
CA SER A 258 -34.01 -34.76 -5.06
C SER A 258 -32.98 -35.58 -5.86
N VAL A 259 -31.80 -34.99 -6.13
CA VAL A 259 -30.66 -35.70 -6.72
C VAL A 259 -29.92 -36.50 -5.66
N ILE A 260 -29.74 -35.95 -4.47
CA ILE A 260 -29.24 -36.61 -3.26
C ILE A 260 -30.20 -36.39 -2.13
N ASP A 261 -30.20 -37.26 -1.12
CA ASP A 261 -31.17 -37.22 -0.03
C ASP A 261 -30.80 -36.22 1.06
N ALA A 262 -29.51 -36.05 1.34
CA ALA A 262 -29.04 -35.08 2.31
C ALA A 262 -27.59 -34.65 2.05
N THR A 263 -27.26 -33.51 2.57
CA THR A 263 -25.85 -33.04 2.70
C THR A 263 -25.65 -32.42 4.08
N PHE A 264 -24.39 -32.25 4.49
CA PHE A 264 -24.04 -31.61 5.77
C PHE A 264 -23.32 -30.30 5.49
N LEU A 265 -23.77 -29.22 6.15
CA LEU A 265 -23.13 -27.93 5.99
C LEU A 265 -21.71 -27.98 6.57
N TYR A 266 -20.73 -27.67 5.73
CA TYR A 266 -19.33 -27.49 6.10
C TYR A 266 -19.00 -25.99 6.07
N PRO A 267 -18.72 -25.37 7.23
CA PRO A 267 -18.57 -23.93 7.30
C PRO A 267 -17.33 -23.43 6.56
N THR A 268 -17.47 -22.35 5.78
CA THR A 268 -16.38 -21.73 5.03
C THR A 268 -15.62 -20.69 5.84
N GLU A 269 -16.33 -19.81 6.56
CA GLU A 269 -15.78 -18.79 7.49
C GLU A 269 -14.64 -17.93 6.92
N GLY A 270 -14.68 -17.64 5.60
CA GLY A 270 -13.63 -16.85 4.93
C GLY A 270 -13.42 -15.46 5.54
N HIS A 271 -14.47 -14.83 6.07
CA HIS A 271 -14.36 -13.57 6.80
C HIS A 271 -13.51 -13.69 8.06
N ARG A 272 -13.64 -14.81 8.79
CA ARG A 272 -12.87 -15.07 10.02
C ARG A 272 -11.39 -15.28 9.73
N LEU A 273 -11.03 -15.82 8.57
CA LEU A 273 -9.64 -15.95 8.12
C LEU A 273 -8.97 -14.58 8.02
N ILE A 274 -9.63 -13.62 7.37
CA ILE A 274 -9.13 -12.26 7.22
C ILE A 274 -9.07 -11.53 8.57
N GLN A 275 -10.10 -11.65 9.40
CA GLN A 275 -10.11 -11.06 10.73
C GLN A 275 -8.97 -11.59 11.61
N THR A 276 -8.71 -12.90 11.55
CA THR A 276 -7.60 -13.53 12.29
C THR A 276 -6.24 -13.07 11.73
N ALA A 277 -6.07 -13.03 10.41
CA ALA A 277 -4.85 -12.54 9.78
C ALA A 277 -4.54 -11.09 10.17
N LEU A 278 -5.54 -10.22 10.12
CA LEU A 278 -5.39 -8.81 10.50
C LEU A 278 -5.13 -8.64 12.01
N ALA A 279 -5.76 -9.45 12.86
CA ALA A 279 -5.48 -9.43 14.29
C ALA A 279 -4.01 -9.79 14.58
N ILE A 280 -3.46 -10.80 13.90
CA ILE A 280 -2.05 -11.19 13.99
C ILE A 280 -1.15 -10.03 13.52
N LEU A 281 -1.40 -9.47 12.33
CA LEU A 281 -0.60 -8.41 11.74
C LEU A 281 -0.62 -7.09 12.55
N LYS A 282 -1.75 -6.81 13.19
CA LYS A 282 -1.95 -5.62 14.04
C LYS A 282 -1.61 -5.85 15.50
N ASN A 283 -1.03 -7.03 15.85
CA ASN A 283 -0.73 -7.43 17.24
C ASN A 283 -1.94 -7.34 18.17
N GLN A 284 -3.13 -7.67 17.66
CA GLN A 284 -4.36 -7.76 18.43
C GLN A 284 -4.57 -9.18 18.97
N PRO A 285 -5.36 -9.38 20.03
CA PRO A 285 -5.65 -10.72 20.56
C PRO A 285 -6.31 -11.62 19.51
N TYR A 286 -5.83 -12.85 19.38
CA TYR A 286 -6.41 -13.89 18.53
C TYR A 286 -6.34 -15.26 19.23
N LYS A 287 -7.11 -16.24 18.73
CA LYS A 287 -7.04 -17.63 19.23
C LYS A 287 -6.07 -18.43 18.35
N LYS A 288 -5.15 -19.16 18.99
CA LYS A 288 -4.25 -20.08 18.24
C LYS A 288 -5.06 -21.19 17.56
N GLU A 289 -6.07 -21.72 18.22
CA GLU A 289 -6.95 -22.78 17.71
C GLU A 289 -8.41 -22.30 17.73
N THR A 290 -9.10 -22.46 16.61
CA THR A 290 -10.53 -22.24 16.48
C THR A 290 -11.14 -23.45 15.78
N ILE A 291 -11.95 -24.21 16.50
CA ILE A 291 -12.71 -25.32 15.93
C ILE A 291 -14.13 -24.84 15.68
N LEU A 292 -14.55 -24.92 14.44
CA LEU A 292 -15.88 -24.53 14.01
C LEU A 292 -16.89 -25.64 14.38
N PRO A 293 -18.09 -25.28 14.80
CA PRO A 293 -19.09 -26.27 15.19
C PRO A 293 -19.56 -27.09 13.98
N VAL A 294 -19.82 -28.36 14.22
CA VAL A 294 -20.49 -29.24 13.27
C VAL A 294 -21.97 -28.82 13.12
N SER A 295 -22.47 -28.83 11.90
CA SER A 295 -23.85 -28.44 11.62
C SER A 295 -24.78 -29.66 11.46
N SER A 296 -26.08 -29.36 11.37
CA SER A 296 -27.14 -30.34 11.09
C SER A 296 -27.18 -30.70 9.60
N ALA A 297 -27.83 -31.82 9.28
CA ALA A 297 -28.11 -32.18 7.91
C ALA A 297 -28.99 -31.15 7.20
N VAL A 298 -28.74 -30.99 5.92
CA VAL A 298 -29.58 -30.30 4.97
C VAL A 298 -30.32 -31.39 4.17
N ASP A 299 -31.63 -31.40 4.26
CA ASP A 299 -32.50 -32.30 3.57
C ASP A 299 -33.68 -31.55 2.94
N LEU A 300 -34.66 -32.24 2.33
CA LEU A 300 -35.81 -31.60 1.70
C LEU A 300 -36.66 -30.72 2.62
N THR A 301 -36.52 -30.89 3.95
CA THR A 301 -37.30 -30.09 4.92
C THR A 301 -36.76 -28.69 5.11
N ASN A 302 -35.49 -28.44 4.78
CA ASN A 302 -34.81 -27.16 5.02
C ASN A 302 -34.03 -26.60 3.81
N ALA A 303 -33.85 -27.38 2.73
CA ALA A 303 -33.06 -26.97 1.58
C ALA A 303 -33.57 -25.66 0.94
N ASP A 304 -34.88 -25.54 0.70
CA ASP A 304 -35.49 -24.35 0.06
C ASP A 304 -35.23 -23.06 0.88
N ILE A 305 -35.35 -23.17 2.22
CA ILE A 305 -35.08 -22.03 3.12
C ILE A 305 -33.62 -21.59 3.01
N LEU A 306 -32.69 -22.53 2.97
CA LEU A 306 -31.26 -22.23 2.87
C LEU A 306 -30.91 -21.66 1.51
N LEU A 307 -31.53 -22.11 0.41
CA LEU A 307 -31.39 -21.51 -0.92
C LEU A 307 -31.86 -20.06 -0.93
N LEU A 308 -33.03 -19.79 -0.37
CA LEU A 308 -33.61 -18.44 -0.29
C LEU A 308 -32.72 -17.51 0.54
N GLN A 309 -32.18 -17.99 1.67
CA GLN A 309 -31.20 -17.23 2.48
C GLN A 309 -29.93 -16.91 1.71
N ASN A 310 -29.41 -17.85 0.92
CA ASN A 310 -28.25 -17.64 0.09
C ASN A 310 -28.48 -16.63 -1.03
N GLU A 311 -29.63 -16.64 -1.68
CA GLU A 311 -30.01 -15.63 -2.68
C GLU A 311 -30.08 -14.24 -2.04
N THR A 312 -30.74 -14.11 -0.90
CA THR A 312 -30.78 -12.84 -0.14
C THR A 312 -29.39 -12.35 0.19
N LEU A 313 -28.51 -13.23 0.67
CA LEU A 313 -27.12 -12.87 1.00
C LEU A 313 -26.32 -12.41 -0.25
N LYS A 314 -26.55 -13.05 -1.41
CA LYS A 314 -25.93 -12.63 -2.69
C LYS A 314 -26.39 -11.24 -3.09
N GLU A 315 -27.71 -10.95 -3.01
CA GLU A 315 -28.24 -9.62 -3.30
C GLU A 315 -27.67 -8.54 -2.37
N GLU A 316 -27.63 -8.80 -1.07
CA GLU A 316 -27.07 -7.89 -0.08
C GLU A 316 -25.57 -7.64 -0.33
N THR A 317 -24.84 -8.70 -0.67
CA THR A 317 -23.42 -8.59 -1.03
C THR A 317 -23.24 -7.72 -2.29
N GLY A 318 -24.11 -7.88 -3.29
CA GLY A 318 -24.13 -7.04 -4.48
C GLY A 318 -24.39 -5.56 -4.17
N LYS A 319 -25.35 -5.27 -3.29
CA LYS A 319 -25.64 -3.91 -2.79
C LYS A 319 -24.43 -3.32 -2.05
N MET A 320 -23.77 -4.12 -1.19
CA MET A 320 -22.56 -3.69 -0.47
C MET A 320 -21.40 -3.34 -1.42
N LYS A 321 -21.14 -4.17 -2.44
CA LYS A 321 -20.12 -3.89 -3.47
C LYS A 321 -20.41 -2.56 -4.18
N LEU A 322 -21.66 -2.32 -4.54
CA LEU A 322 -22.08 -1.06 -5.17
C LEU A 322 -21.92 0.15 -4.24
N LEU A 323 -22.28 0.01 -2.96
CA LEU A 323 -22.11 1.07 -1.96
C LEU A 323 -20.62 1.38 -1.72
N LYS A 324 -19.78 0.35 -1.60
CA LYS A 324 -18.33 0.55 -1.45
C LYS A 324 -17.75 1.29 -2.66
N ALA A 325 -18.10 0.89 -3.88
CA ALA A 325 -17.66 1.57 -5.08
C ALA A 325 -18.07 3.05 -5.11
N LYS A 326 -19.29 3.38 -4.66
CA LYS A 326 -19.74 4.78 -4.55
C LYS A 326 -18.99 5.56 -3.47
N ILE A 327 -18.68 4.91 -2.36
CA ILE A 327 -17.89 5.51 -1.28
C ILE A 327 -16.46 5.80 -1.78
N ASP A 328 -15.83 4.85 -2.47
CA ASP A 328 -14.49 4.98 -3.01
C ASP A 328 -14.43 6.11 -4.06
N ASP A 329 -15.42 6.20 -4.95
CA ASP A 329 -15.55 7.31 -5.91
C ASP A 329 -15.73 8.67 -5.21
N TYR A 330 -16.59 8.72 -4.19
CA TYR A 330 -16.78 9.93 -3.39
C TYR A 330 -15.47 10.38 -2.70
N TRP A 331 -14.74 9.43 -2.10
CA TRP A 331 -13.46 9.73 -1.45
C TRP A 331 -12.40 10.18 -2.44
N ALA A 332 -12.32 9.53 -3.63
CA ALA A 332 -11.41 9.94 -4.70
C ALA A 332 -11.70 11.37 -5.17
N GLN A 333 -12.98 11.71 -5.37
CA GLN A 333 -13.41 13.05 -5.77
C GLN A 333 -13.12 14.08 -4.67
N HIS A 334 -13.42 13.76 -3.42
CA HIS A 334 -13.19 14.63 -2.27
C HIS A 334 -11.69 14.87 -2.03
N SER A 335 -10.87 13.84 -2.10
CA SER A 335 -9.42 13.94 -2.00
C SER A 335 -8.83 14.84 -3.08
N SER A 336 -9.30 14.71 -4.33
CA SER A 336 -8.90 15.58 -5.43
C SER A 336 -9.26 17.05 -5.17
N GLN A 337 -10.49 17.34 -4.71
CA GLN A 337 -10.92 18.68 -4.36
C GLN A 337 -10.09 19.28 -3.22
N THR A 338 -9.80 18.49 -2.19
CA THR A 338 -8.99 18.90 -1.05
C THR A 338 -7.55 19.23 -1.47
N SER A 339 -6.97 18.42 -2.34
CA SER A 339 -5.64 18.66 -2.92
C SER A 339 -5.58 19.95 -3.73
N LEU A 340 -6.61 20.22 -4.56
CA LEU A 340 -6.73 21.46 -5.32
C LEU A 340 -6.88 22.68 -4.40
N PHE A 341 -7.62 22.54 -3.31
CA PHE A 341 -7.78 23.59 -2.31
C PHE A 341 -6.44 23.95 -1.64
N TYR A 342 -5.67 22.96 -1.18
CA TYR A 342 -4.34 23.21 -0.62
C TYR A 342 -3.35 23.76 -1.64
N ALA A 343 -3.39 23.29 -2.89
CA ALA A 343 -2.58 23.84 -3.98
C ALA A 343 -2.91 25.31 -4.22
N SER A 344 -4.19 25.69 -4.19
CA SER A 344 -4.64 27.06 -4.34
C SER A 344 -4.13 27.98 -3.21
N ILE A 345 -4.17 27.50 -1.96
CA ILE A 345 -3.61 28.23 -0.81
C ILE A 345 -2.10 28.42 -0.98
N ALA A 346 -1.38 27.37 -1.39
CA ALA A 346 0.07 27.45 -1.61
C ALA A 346 0.43 28.47 -2.69
N ILE A 347 -0.32 28.52 -3.79
CA ILE A 347 -0.14 29.53 -4.86
C ILE A 347 -0.39 30.93 -4.33
N ILE A 348 -1.45 31.15 -3.55
CA ILE A 348 -1.76 32.45 -2.94
C ILE A 348 -0.62 32.91 -2.03
N VAL A 349 -0.12 32.05 -1.16
CA VAL A 349 1.01 32.36 -0.26
C VAL A 349 2.26 32.72 -1.05
N LEU A 350 2.53 32.02 -2.14
CA LEU A 350 3.66 32.26 -3.03
C LEU A 350 3.53 33.63 -3.73
N LEU A 351 2.33 33.95 -4.21
CA LEU A 351 2.05 35.27 -4.82
C LEU A 351 2.23 36.42 -3.82
N PHE A 352 1.76 36.27 -2.59
CA PHE A 352 2.01 37.24 -1.52
C PHE A 352 3.51 37.40 -1.21
N GLY A 353 4.24 36.28 -1.17
CA GLY A 353 5.70 36.28 -0.99
C GLY A 353 6.42 37.05 -2.11
N VAL A 354 6.08 36.78 -3.37
CA VAL A 354 6.64 37.50 -4.52
C VAL A 354 6.26 38.99 -4.48
N GLY A 355 5.00 39.30 -4.19
CA GLY A 355 4.54 40.70 -4.05
C GLY A 355 5.30 41.46 -2.97
N PHE A 356 5.53 40.81 -1.82
CA PHE A 356 6.34 41.38 -0.74
C PHE A 356 7.79 41.64 -1.17
N LEU A 357 8.41 40.70 -1.87
CA LEU A 357 9.77 40.85 -2.37
C LEU A 357 9.87 42.01 -3.40
N LEU A 358 8.89 42.11 -4.29
CA LEU A 358 8.83 43.23 -5.27
C LEU A 358 8.65 44.59 -4.57
N LEU A 359 7.76 44.70 -3.60
CA LEU A 359 7.58 45.91 -2.79
C LEU A 359 8.86 46.28 -2.03
N ARG A 360 9.53 45.28 -1.46
CA ARG A 360 10.82 45.50 -0.78
C ARG A 360 11.90 46.00 -1.77
N ALA A 361 12.01 45.37 -2.93
CA ALA A 361 12.92 45.79 -3.98
C ALA A 361 12.62 47.22 -4.49
N TYR A 362 11.34 47.57 -4.65
CA TYR A 362 10.90 48.91 -5.03
C TYR A 362 11.32 49.95 -3.99
N TRP A 363 11.08 49.70 -2.70
CA TRP A 363 11.47 50.62 -1.63
C TRP A 363 12.98 50.77 -1.50
N GLN A 364 13.73 49.69 -1.70
CA GLN A 364 15.17 49.73 -1.68
C GLN A 364 15.72 50.55 -2.84
N ARG A 365 15.17 50.38 -4.05
CA ARG A 365 15.50 51.18 -5.24
C ARG A 365 15.16 52.66 -5.06
N SER A 366 14.00 52.96 -4.49
CA SER A 366 13.58 54.36 -4.21
C SER A 366 14.51 55.02 -3.18
N ARG A 367 14.94 54.33 -2.13
CA ARG A 367 15.96 54.84 -1.18
C ARG A 367 17.28 55.12 -1.88
N HIS A 368 17.76 54.23 -2.67
CA HIS A 368 19.03 54.36 -3.39
C HIS A 368 18.99 55.53 -4.40
N GLN A 369 17.86 55.73 -5.08
CA GLN A 369 17.67 56.91 -5.94
C GLN A 369 17.73 58.23 -5.16
N LYS A 370 17.11 58.32 -3.98
CA LYS A 370 17.19 59.49 -3.12
C LYS A 370 18.61 59.77 -2.64
N GLU A 371 19.35 58.73 -2.25
CA GLU A 371 20.76 58.85 -1.85
C GLU A 371 21.63 59.33 -3.01
N LEU A 372 21.44 58.79 -4.22
CA LEU A 372 22.15 59.23 -5.42
C LEU A 372 21.82 60.71 -5.79
N LEU A 373 20.58 61.16 -5.63
CA LEU A 373 20.21 62.53 -5.85
C LEU A 373 20.91 63.49 -4.89
N VAL A 374 21.01 63.13 -3.59
CA VAL A 374 21.74 63.91 -2.58
C VAL A 374 23.24 63.94 -2.90
N GLN A 375 23.82 62.79 -3.26
CA GLN A 375 25.26 62.75 -3.63
C GLN A 375 25.56 63.58 -4.85
N ASN A 376 24.74 63.51 -5.93
CA ASN A 376 24.89 64.34 -7.10
C ASN A 376 24.82 65.84 -6.81
N ARG A 377 23.89 66.24 -5.93
CA ARG A 377 23.80 67.65 -5.50
C ARG A 377 25.05 68.11 -4.73
N LEU A 378 25.56 67.31 -3.84
CA LEU A 378 26.83 67.59 -3.11
C LEU A 378 28.00 67.67 -4.08
N LEU A 379 28.04 66.80 -5.09
CA LEU A 379 29.09 66.79 -6.12
C LEU A 379 29.03 68.05 -6.99
N GLU A 380 27.84 68.53 -7.36
CA GLU A 380 27.64 69.79 -8.09
C GLU A 380 28.11 70.98 -7.23
N GLU A 381 27.73 71.03 -5.94
CA GLU A 381 28.17 72.09 -5.01
C GLU A 381 29.71 72.10 -4.85
N GLU A 382 30.35 70.94 -4.79
CA GLU A 382 31.81 70.81 -4.71
C GLU A 382 32.49 71.21 -6.03
N LYS A 383 31.92 70.87 -7.17
CA LYS A 383 32.40 71.30 -8.51
C LYS A 383 32.29 72.81 -8.70
N ASP A 384 31.21 73.43 -8.27
CA ASP A 384 31.05 74.88 -8.33
C ASP A 384 32.06 75.61 -7.42
N LYS A 385 32.35 75.03 -6.23
CA LYS A 385 33.35 75.55 -5.34
C LYS A 385 34.77 75.45 -5.94
N GLN A 386 35.08 74.31 -6.56
CA GLN A 386 36.35 74.13 -7.28
C GLN A 386 36.47 75.11 -8.47
N THR A 387 35.41 75.35 -9.22
CA THR A 387 35.40 76.31 -10.31
C THR A 387 35.69 77.73 -9.83
N ARG A 388 35.03 78.17 -8.76
CA ARG A 388 35.30 79.50 -8.13
C ARG A 388 36.72 79.61 -7.60
N LEU A 389 37.25 78.53 -7.01
CA LEU A 389 38.63 78.51 -6.49
C LEU A 389 39.66 78.65 -7.65
N ASN A 390 39.39 77.92 -8.74
CA ASN A 390 40.23 78.01 -9.95
C ASN A 390 40.19 79.40 -10.59
N GLU A 391 39.01 80.05 -10.65
CA GLU A 391 38.90 81.44 -11.13
C GLU A 391 39.67 82.40 -10.25
N GLN A 392 39.56 82.28 -8.92
CA GLN A 392 40.35 83.08 -7.95
C GLN A 392 41.84 82.85 -8.14
N LEU A 393 42.26 81.60 -8.33
CA LEU A 393 43.65 81.26 -8.56
C LEU A 393 44.20 81.86 -9.88
N GLN A 394 43.37 81.83 -10.94
CA GLN A 394 43.69 82.49 -12.23
C GLN A 394 43.86 83.98 -12.10
N ILE A 395 42.93 84.65 -11.42
CA ILE A 395 43.00 86.09 -11.12
C ILE A 395 44.22 86.43 -10.30
N ALA A 396 44.52 85.67 -9.25
CA ALA A 396 45.70 85.85 -8.40
C ALA A 396 47.00 85.64 -9.20
N THR A 397 47.03 84.65 -10.09
CA THR A 397 48.16 84.34 -10.95
C THR A 397 48.38 85.46 -12.00
N GLN A 398 47.33 85.94 -12.62
CA GLN A 398 47.40 87.08 -13.54
C GLN A 398 47.90 88.36 -12.82
N SER A 399 47.33 88.68 -11.67
CA SER A 399 47.78 89.81 -10.84
C SER A 399 49.23 89.69 -10.47
N LYS A 400 49.74 88.47 -10.12
CA LYS A 400 51.13 88.22 -9.83
C LYS A 400 52.02 88.41 -11.05
N LEU A 401 51.59 87.96 -12.22
CA LEU A 401 52.29 88.14 -13.48
C LEU A 401 52.34 89.63 -13.85
N MET A 402 51.23 90.36 -13.76
CA MET A 402 51.22 91.82 -13.99
C MET A 402 52.18 92.53 -13.01
N PHE A 403 52.14 92.14 -11.72
CA PHE A 403 53.04 92.70 -10.74
C PHE A 403 54.51 92.54 -11.14
N PHE A 404 54.88 91.29 -11.49
CA PHE A 404 56.24 91.01 -11.92
C PHE A 404 56.66 91.70 -13.24
N THR A 405 55.64 91.86 -14.19
CA THR A 405 55.89 92.57 -15.43
C THR A 405 56.11 94.04 -15.16
N ASN A 406 55.28 94.66 -14.35
CA ASN A 406 55.39 96.08 -13.95
C ASN A 406 56.72 96.29 -13.16
N VAL A 407 57.01 95.48 -12.17
CA VAL A 407 58.29 95.61 -11.40
C VAL A 407 59.46 95.40 -12.31
N SER A 408 59.46 94.49 -13.28
CA SER A 408 60.49 94.30 -14.26
C SER A 408 60.69 95.51 -15.17
N HIS A 409 59.56 96.10 -15.59
CA HIS A 409 59.57 97.34 -16.37
C HIS A 409 60.15 98.55 -15.57
N ASP A 410 59.64 98.72 -14.32
CA ASP A 410 60.03 99.78 -13.47
C ASP A 410 61.49 99.71 -12.95
N LEU A 411 62.00 98.45 -12.85
CA LEU A 411 63.43 98.19 -12.58
C LEU A 411 64.33 98.41 -13.80
N ARG A 412 63.81 98.05 -15.00
CA ARG A 412 64.59 98.17 -16.24
C ARG A 412 64.90 99.63 -16.58
N THR A 413 63.87 100.49 -16.39
CA THR A 413 64.03 101.94 -16.65
C THR A 413 65.19 102.57 -15.86
N PRO A 414 65.24 102.47 -14.52
CA PRO A 414 66.36 103.03 -13.74
C PRO A 414 67.70 102.36 -14.00
N LEU A 415 67.67 101.00 -14.26
CA LEU A 415 68.84 100.23 -14.55
C LEU A 415 69.45 100.67 -15.86
N THR A 416 68.63 100.91 -16.89
CA THR A 416 69.03 101.36 -18.21
C THR A 416 69.62 102.83 -18.11
N LEU A 417 68.93 103.69 -17.27
CA LEU A 417 69.35 105.03 -16.98
C LEU A 417 70.74 105.09 -16.28
N ILE A 418 71.07 104.10 -15.52
CA ILE A 418 72.38 103.92 -14.87
C ILE A 418 73.43 103.26 -15.75
N ALA A 419 72.99 102.19 -16.42
CA ALA A 419 73.87 101.37 -17.28
C ALA A 419 74.37 102.17 -18.50
N GLU A 420 73.53 102.96 -19.15
CA GLU A 420 73.89 103.70 -20.36
C GLU A 420 74.90 104.81 -20.06
N PRO A 421 74.82 105.65 -18.98
CA PRO A 421 75.85 106.54 -18.62
C PRO A 421 77.18 105.89 -18.15
N VAL A 422 77.02 104.75 -17.41
CA VAL A 422 78.18 104.00 -16.95
C VAL A 422 78.93 103.34 -18.17
N ALA A 423 78.19 102.83 -19.15
CA ALA A 423 78.79 102.32 -20.41
C ALA A 423 79.49 103.40 -21.20
N ARG A 424 78.88 104.56 -21.31
CA ARG A 424 79.48 105.76 -22.02
C ARG A 424 80.69 106.30 -21.29
N LEU A 425 80.73 106.19 -19.95
CA LEU A 425 81.90 106.56 -19.17
C LEU A 425 83.02 105.51 -19.33
N ALA A 426 82.76 104.26 -19.54
CA ALA A 426 83.70 103.21 -19.72
C ALA A 426 84.41 103.24 -21.09
N GLU A 427 83.81 103.92 -22.09
CA GLU A 427 84.40 104.18 -23.45
C GLU A 427 85.20 105.51 -23.56
N ALA A 428 85.24 106.23 -22.58
CA ALA A 428 85.96 107.51 -22.60
C ALA A 428 87.47 107.29 -22.40
N GLU A 429 88.27 107.70 -23.46
CA GLU A 429 89.76 107.50 -23.60
C GLU A 429 90.63 108.19 -22.52
N ASN A 430 90.07 108.82 -21.48
CA ASN A 430 90.89 109.55 -20.48
C ASN A 430 90.58 109.17 -19.05
N LEU A 431 90.43 107.90 -18.71
CA LEU A 431 90.13 107.44 -17.31
C LEU A 431 91.46 107.14 -16.63
N THR A 432 91.68 107.70 -15.47
CA THR A 432 92.84 107.33 -14.57
C THR A 432 92.68 105.86 -14.05
N SER A 433 93.86 105.26 -13.78
CA SER A 433 93.88 103.85 -13.26
C SER A 433 93.01 103.56 -12.04
N GLN A 434 92.63 104.56 -11.22
CA GLN A 434 91.81 104.39 -10.07
C GLN A 434 90.28 104.31 -10.43
N GLN A 435 89.90 104.99 -11.50
CA GLN A 435 88.51 105.02 -12.03
C GLN A 435 88.21 103.74 -12.81
N GLN A 436 89.14 103.06 -13.47
CA GLN A 436 89.01 101.77 -14.15
C GLN A 436 88.80 100.60 -13.17
N THR A 437 89.30 100.67 -11.95
CA THR A 437 89.18 99.60 -10.96
C THR A 437 87.79 99.65 -10.28
N LEU A 438 87.12 100.82 -10.20
CA LEU A 438 85.79 101.00 -9.63
C LEU A 438 84.63 100.56 -10.58
N MET A 439 84.90 100.34 -11.86
CA MET A 439 83.94 99.98 -12.87
C MET A 439 83.98 98.48 -13.28
N ARG A 440 84.83 97.70 -12.65
CA ARG A 440 84.78 96.22 -12.75
C ARG A 440 83.99 95.60 -11.57
#